data_892448809d26b262057cfcda85c1c91f
#
_entry.id   892448809d26b262057cfcda85c1c91f
#
_cell.length_a   1.000
_cell.length_b   1.000
_cell.length_c   1.000
_cell.angle_alpha   90.00
_cell.angle_beta   90.00
_cell.angle_gamma   90.00
#
_symmetry.space_group_name_H-M   'P 1'
#
loop_
_entity.id
_entity.type
_entity.pdbx_description
1 polymer ?
#
loop_
_entity_poly.entity_id
_entity_poly.type
_entity_poly.pdbx_seq_one_letter_code
_entity_poly.pdbx_strand_id
1 'polypeptide(L)' 'MKTTAYSVEVLKVKILRAISRGNHEPKYILEACNEIRAWANFGEALGQLKREGAIKYNDLLEGYYIA' A
#
# COMPACT_ATOMS: atom_id res chain seq x y z
N MET A 1 -25.62 1.13 -2.70
CA MET A 1 -24.73 0.02 -3.08
C MET A 1 -23.57 -0.06 -2.09
N LYS A 2 -23.27 -1.25 -1.63
CA LYS A 2 -22.13 -1.44 -0.74
C LYS A 2 -20.83 -1.42 -1.51
N THR A 3 -19.86 -0.65 -1.03
CA THR A 3 -18.52 -0.68 -1.58
C THR A 3 -17.79 -1.87 -0.96
N THR A 4 -17.32 -2.79 -1.80
CA THR A 4 -16.60 -3.97 -1.34
C THR A 4 -15.14 -3.61 -1.08
N ALA A 5 -14.66 -3.90 0.13
CA ALA A 5 -13.26 -3.67 0.47
C ALA A 5 -12.37 -4.65 -0.30
N TYR A 6 -11.21 -4.16 -0.72
CA TYR A 6 -10.22 -5.04 -1.32
C TYR A 6 -9.67 -6.01 -0.26
N SER A 7 -9.41 -7.24 -0.66
CA SER A 7 -8.75 -8.20 0.20
C SER A 7 -7.28 -7.80 0.40
N VAL A 8 -6.66 -8.35 1.44
CA VAL A 8 -5.24 -8.12 1.71
C VAL A 8 -4.38 -8.50 0.50
N GLU A 9 -4.67 -9.64 -0.12
CA GLU A 9 -3.89 -10.12 -1.26
C GLU A 9 -3.96 -9.15 -2.46
N VAL A 10 -5.16 -8.67 -2.76
CA VAL A 10 -5.34 -7.71 -3.85
C VAL A 10 -4.63 -6.39 -3.52
N LEU A 11 -4.74 -5.94 -2.27
CA LEU A 11 -4.10 -4.70 -1.84
C LEU A 11 -2.58 -4.77 -1.91
N LYS A 12 -1.98 -5.92 -1.58
CA LYS A 12 -0.54 -6.07 -1.67
C LYS A 12 -0.05 -5.76 -3.08
N VAL A 13 -0.75 -6.28 -4.10
CA VAL A 13 -0.40 -6.00 -5.49
C VAL A 13 -0.58 -4.52 -5.82
N LYS A 14 -1.70 -3.94 -5.39
CA LYS A 14 -1.99 -2.53 -5.66
C LYS A 14 -0.97 -1.59 -4.98
N ILE A 15 -0.57 -1.92 -3.77
CA ILE A 15 0.43 -1.14 -3.03
C ILE A 15 1.76 -1.17 -3.78
N LEU A 16 2.21 -2.34 -4.21
CA LEU A 16 3.46 -2.47 -4.97
C LEU A 16 3.41 -1.65 -6.25
N ARG A 17 2.29 -1.67 -6.96
CA ARG A 17 2.11 -0.84 -8.16
C ARG A 17 2.18 0.64 -7.85
N ALA A 18 1.52 1.06 -6.78
CA ALA A 18 1.51 2.47 -6.39
C ALA A 18 2.92 2.96 -6.09
N ILE A 19 3.70 2.16 -5.35
CA ILE A 19 5.07 2.51 -5.01
C ILE A 19 5.93 2.57 -6.29
N SER A 20 5.75 1.61 -7.19
CA SER A 20 6.53 1.57 -8.43
C SER A 20 6.25 2.77 -9.34
N ARG A 21 5.09 3.40 -9.16
CA ARG A 21 4.70 4.61 -9.91
C ARG A 21 5.16 5.91 -9.24
N GLY A 22 5.86 5.81 -8.11
CA GLY A 22 6.40 6.96 -7.43
C GLY A 22 5.63 7.42 -6.20
N ASN A 23 4.64 6.67 -5.77
CA ASN A 23 3.90 7.00 -4.54
C ASN A 23 4.60 6.33 -3.37
N HIS A 24 5.28 7.11 -2.54
CA HIS A 24 6.09 6.57 -1.44
C HIS A 24 5.46 6.75 -0.08
N GLU A 25 4.76 7.85 0.17
CA GLU A 25 4.12 8.07 1.46
C GLU A 25 2.84 7.26 1.58
N PRO A 26 2.57 6.70 2.79
CA PRO A 26 1.39 5.86 2.99
C PRO A 26 0.09 6.51 2.52
N LYS A 27 -0.06 7.80 2.77
CA LYS A 27 -1.24 8.56 2.37
C LYS A 27 -1.45 8.52 0.85
N TYR A 28 -0.38 8.72 0.08
CA TYR A 28 -0.47 8.70 -1.38
C TYR A 28 -0.63 7.28 -1.92
N ILE A 29 -0.01 6.31 -1.26
CA ILE A 29 -0.20 4.91 -1.62
C ILE A 29 -1.67 4.52 -1.46
N LEU A 30 -2.27 4.90 -0.33
CA LEU A 30 -3.67 4.60 -0.06
C LEU A 30 -4.59 5.24 -1.10
N GLU A 31 -4.34 6.51 -1.44
CA GLU A 31 -5.14 7.19 -2.46
C GLU A 31 -5.01 6.52 -3.82
N ALA A 32 -3.80 6.11 -4.17
CA ALA A 32 -3.56 5.42 -5.45
C ALA A 32 -4.23 4.06 -5.52
N CYS A 33 -4.49 3.44 -4.36
CA CYS A 33 -5.15 2.14 -4.29
C CYS A 33 -6.67 2.22 -4.25
N ASN A 34 -7.26 3.41 -4.40
CA ASN A 34 -8.69 3.66 -4.19
C ASN A 34 -9.00 3.61 -2.69
N GLU A 35 -8.85 4.76 -2.05
CA GLU A 35 -8.92 4.88 -0.59
C GLU A 35 -10.16 4.24 0.01
N ILE A 36 -11.33 4.44 -0.60
CA ILE A 36 -12.60 3.93 -0.05
C ILE A 36 -12.58 2.41 0.05
N ARG A 37 -12.10 1.73 -0.98
CA ARG A 37 -12.07 0.27 -1.01
C ARG A 37 -10.85 -0.33 -0.33
N ALA A 38 -9.77 0.44 -0.22
CA ALA A 38 -8.52 -0.03 0.35
C ALA A 38 -8.44 0.16 1.85
N TRP A 39 -9.18 1.13 2.39
CA TRP A 39 -8.99 1.60 3.76
C TRP A 39 -9.04 0.50 4.82
N ALA A 40 -10.00 -0.40 4.72
CA ALA A 40 -10.24 -1.41 5.76
C ALA A 40 -9.05 -2.37 5.96
N ASN A 41 -8.40 -2.76 4.87
CA ASN A 41 -7.31 -3.76 4.92
C ASN A 41 -5.94 -3.19 4.58
N PHE A 42 -5.84 -1.87 4.42
CA PHE A 42 -4.60 -1.23 4.00
C PHE A 42 -3.46 -1.47 4.98
N GLY A 43 -3.71 -1.25 6.27
CA GLY A 43 -2.68 -1.42 7.29
C GLY A 43 -2.14 -2.84 7.35
N GLU A 44 -3.04 -3.81 7.23
CA GLU A 44 -2.65 -5.22 7.25
C GLU A 44 -1.80 -5.57 6.02
N ALA A 45 -2.25 -5.14 4.84
CA ALA A 45 -1.52 -5.41 3.60
C ALA A 45 -0.14 -4.76 3.61
N LEU A 46 -0.07 -3.50 4.03
CA LEU A 46 1.20 -2.77 4.12
C LEU A 46 2.13 -3.46 5.11
N GLY A 47 1.60 -3.85 6.27
CA GLY A 47 2.38 -4.53 7.30
C GLY A 47 2.94 -5.86 6.81
N GLN A 48 2.14 -6.62 6.06
CA GLN A 48 2.62 -7.90 5.51
C GLN A 48 3.75 -7.70 4.50
N LEU A 49 3.63 -6.70 3.63
CA LEU A 49 4.69 -6.40 2.67
C LEU A 49 6.00 -6.01 3.37
N LYS A 50 5.90 -5.27 4.47
CA LYS A 50 7.08 -4.92 5.27
C LYS A 50 7.72 -6.16 5.89
N ARG A 51 6.91 -7.02 6.49
CA ARG A 51 7.40 -8.25 7.14
C ARG A 51 8.02 -9.21 6.14
N GLU A 52 7.48 -9.25 4.92
CA GLU A 52 8.02 -10.10 3.85
C GLU A 52 9.29 -9.52 3.23
N GLY A 53 9.62 -8.30 3.55
CA GLY A 53 10.78 -7.64 2.97
C GLY A 53 10.57 -7.14 1.55
N ALA A 54 9.32 -7.12 1.09
CA ALA A 54 9.01 -6.66 -0.26
C ALA A 54 9.12 -5.14 -0.39
N ILE A 55 8.89 -4.42 0.71
CA ILE A 55 9.05 -2.96 0.76
C ILE A 55 9.83 -2.59 2.01
N LYS A 56 10.50 -1.44 1.95
CA LYS A 56 11.25 -0.90 3.09
C LYS A 56 10.97 0.59 3.22
N TYR A 57 11.08 1.09 4.44
CA TYR A 57 10.91 2.50 4.71
C TYR A 57 12.24 3.24 4.51
N ASN A 58 12.18 4.40 3.89
CA ASN A 58 13.36 5.25 3.72
C ASN A 58 13.08 6.63 4.31
N ASP A 59 13.91 7.06 5.25
CA ASP A 59 13.72 8.33 5.96
C ASP A 59 13.88 9.53 5.04
N LEU A 60 14.77 9.45 4.06
CA LEU A 60 14.99 10.55 3.12
C LEU A 60 13.79 10.76 2.21
N LEU A 61 13.15 9.66 1.80
CA LEU A 61 11.94 9.71 0.97
C LEU A 61 10.70 9.97 1.83
N GLU A 62 10.82 9.79 3.14
CA GLU A 62 9.71 9.83 4.08
C GLU A 62 8.60 8.85 3.66
N GLY A 63 9.00 7.69 3.16
CA GLY A 63 8.05 6.72 2.66
C GLY A 63 8.68 5.41 2.29
N TYR A 64 7.89 4.58 1.63
CA TYR A 64 8.29 3.21 1.27
C TYR A 64 8.82 3.11 -0.14
N TYR A 65 9.70 2.14 -0.35
CA TYR A 65 10.20 1.81 -1.67
C TYR A 65 10.26 0.29 -1.82
N ILE A 66 10.28 -0.17 -3.06
CA ILE A 66 10.36 -1.60 -3.34
C ILE A 66 11.79 -2.08 -3.07
N ALA A 67 11.90 -3.08 -2.23
CA ALA A 67 13.20 -3.61 -1.82
C ALA A 67 13.88 -4.40 -2.93
#